data_f158df9b6a9e7340ee7387a9a3dbdef8
#
_entry.id   f158df9b6a9e7340ee7387a9a3dbdef8
#
_cell.length_a   1.000
_cell.length_b   1.000
_cell.length_c   1.000
_cell.angle_alpha   90.00
_cell.angle_beta   90.00
_cell.angle_gamma   90.00
#
_symmetry.space_group_name_H-M   'P 1'
#
loop_
_entity.id
_entity.type
_entity.pdbx_description
1 polymer ?
#
loop_
_entity_poly.entity_id
_entity_poly.type
_entity_poly.pdbx_seq_one_letter_code
_entity_poly.pdbx_strand_id
1 'polypeptide(L)'
;MKKVLYAAVLLFLVTACTPKTESKPYAWEDDLHQRLLTDFSRTEDEVKDYIRKYIPDVSDEQMRQWEASKALECMILNGEKRYFRNAAPNLFRVDSACYKIKAAKDGVSLSGSEKVNMENLPEVIASVKKSGNPITAPKRMRVIYTLTVDSNAVPAGELIRCWLPYPRTDQSRQQD
;
A
#
# COMPACT_ATOMS: atom_id res chain seq x y z
N MET A 1 -77.08 4.87 41.65
CA MET A 1 -76.01 3.82 41.68
C MET A 1 -75.12 4.04 40.52
N LYS A 2 -73.97 4.68 40.74
CA LYS A 2 -73.02 5.03 39.69
C LYS A 2 -71.91 3.97 39.76
N LYS A 3 -71.76 3.16 38.71
CA LYS A 3 -70.66 2.24 38.55
C LYS A 3 -69.46 2.95 37.98
N VAL A 4 -68.44 3.09 38.79
CA VAL A 4 -67.14 3.67 38.34
C VAL A 4 -66.39 2.53 37.69
N LEU A 5 -66.14 2.70 36.39
CA LEU A 5 -65.34 1.78 35.58
C LEU A 5 -63.86 2.20 35.66
N TYR A 6 -63.06 1.44 36.43
CA TYR A 6 -61.60 1.62 36.44
C TYR A 6 -61.02 1.00 35.18
N ALA A 7 -60.66 1.83 34.25
CA ALA A 7 -59.81 1.43 33.10
C ALA A 7 -58.36 1.35 33.56
N ALA A 8 -57.87 0.13 33.80
CA ALA A 8 -56.44 -0.11 34.02
C ALA A 8 -55.71 0.06 32.70
N VAL A 9 -55.03 1.18 32.55
CA VAL A 9 -54.08 1.40 31.45
C VAL A 9 -52.84 0.60 31.80
N LEU A 10 -52.69 -0.58 31.19
CA LEU A 10 -51.49 -1.37 31.26
C LEU A 10 -50.47 -0.74 30.30
N LEU A 11 -49.55 0.07 30.84
CA LEU A 11 -48.45 0.65 30.09
C LEU A 11 -47.42 -0.47 29.84
N PHE A 12 -47.50 -1.13 28.68
CA PHE A 12 -46.43 -2.00 28.21
C PHE A 12 -45.21 -1.17 27.87
N LEU A 13 -44.27 -1.08 28.79
CA LEU A 13 -42.90 -0.65 28.50
C LEU A 13 -42.27 -1.76 27.69
N VAL A 14 -42.40 -1.64 26.37
CA VAL A 14 -41.56 -2.39 25.42
C VAL A 14 -40.18 -1.80 25.53
N THR A 15 -39.36 -2.34 26.43
CA THR A 15 -37.91 -2.16 26.35
C THR A 15 -37.47 -2.82 25.05
N ALA A 16 -37.34 -2.02 24.00
CA ALA A 16 -36.70 -2.45 22.80
C ALA A 16 -35.23 -2.74 23.17
N CYS A 17 -34.94 -3.99 23.53
CA CYS A 17 -33.58 -4.50 23.47
C CYS A 17 -33.17 -4.44 21.99
N THR A 18 -32.54 -3.35 21.57
CA THR A 18 -31.76 -3.35 20.36
C THR A 18 -30.73 -4.47 20.52
N PRO A 19 -30.74 -5.50 19.67
CA PRO A 19 -29.71 -6.51 19.73
C PRO A 19 -28.38 -5.76 19.60
N LYS A 20 -27.54 -5.82 20.63
CA LYS A 20 -26.15 -5.43 20.51
C LYS A 20 -25.62 -6.31 19.41
N THR A 21 -25.41 -5.72 18.21
CA THR A 21 -24.73 -6.40 17.12
C THR A 21 -23.34 -6.68 17.68
N GLU A 22 -23.10 -7.93 18.11
CA GLU A 22 -21.75 -8.35 18.46
C GLU A 22 -20.94 -8.13 17.20
N SER A 23 -20.10 -7.10 17.23
CA SER A 23 -19.14 -6.88 16.16
C SER A 23 -18.31 -8.16 16.08
N LYS A 24 -18.34 -8.84 14.93
CA LYS A 24 -17.43 -9.96 14.67
C LYS A 24 -16.02 -9.51 15.09
N PRO A 25 -15.29 -10.35 15.85
CA PRO A 25 -13.91 -10.03 16.18
C PRO A 25 -13.17 -9.67 14.89
N TYR A 26 -12.38 -8.63 14.95
CA TYR A 26 -11.63 -8.14 13.79
C TYR A 26 -10.69 -9.23 13.26
N ALA A 27 -10.98 -9.74 12.10
CA ALA A 27 -10.15 -10.70 11.37
C ALA A 27 -9.16 -9.92 10.50
N TRP A 28 -7.99 -9.56 11.05
CA TRP A 28 -6.94 -8.85 10.33
C TRP A 28 -6.41 -9.65 9.13
N GLU A 29 -6.53 -10.97 9.18
CA GLU A 29 -6.17 -11.89 8.11
C GLU A 29 -7.02 -11.67 6.86
N ASP A 30 -8.33 -11.46 7.03
CA ASP A 30 -9.25 -11.19 5.94
C ASP A 30 -8.93 -9.84 5.28
N ASP A 31 -8.68 -8.82 6.09
CA ASP A 31 -8.29 -7.50 5.59
C ASP A 31 -6.93 -7.55 4.88
N LEU A 32 -5.96 -8.30 5.42
CA LEU A 32 -4.67 -8.52 4.77
C LEU A 32 -4.85 -9.21 3.42
N HIS A 33 -5.67 -10.27 3.39
CA HIS A 33 -5.94 -11.00 2.15
C HIS A 33 -6.57 -10.10 1.09
N GLN A 34 -7.59 -9.32 1.44
CA GLN A 34 -8.22 -8.35 0.54
C GLN A 34 -7.22 -7.30 0.04
N ARG A 35 -6.33 -6.84 0.92
CA ARG A 35 -5.27 -5.91 0.54
C ARG A 35 -4.29 -6.54 -0.44
N LEU A 36 -3.85 -7.78 -0.20
CA LEU A 36 -2.96 -8.49 -1.11
C LEU A 36 -3.59 -8.67 -2.49
N LEU A 37 -4.88 -9.03 -2.56
CA LEU A 37 -5.61 -9.13 -3.84
C LEU A 37 -5.67 -7.77 -4.58
N THR A 38 -5.77 -6.68 -3.85
CA THR A 38 -5.77 -5.32 -4.42
C THR A 38 -4.38 -4.90 -4.91
N ASP A 39 -3.36 -5.18 -4.10
CA ASP A 39 -1.98 -4.78 -4.40
C ASP A 39 -1.35 -5.67 -5.48
N PHE A 40 -1.63 -6.98 -5.49
CA PHE A 40 -1.16 -7.96 -6.49
C PHE A 40 -2.27 -8.29 -7.49
N SER A 41 -2.72 -7.30 -8.21
CA SER A 41 -3.87 -7.39 -9.10
C SER A 41 -3.53 -7.70 -10.56
N ARG A 42 -2.23 -7.68 -10.94
CA ARG A 42 -1.82 -7.86 -12.33
C ARG A 42 -1.57 -9.32 -12.69
N THR A 43 -1.97 -9.69 -13.90
CA THR A 43 -1.62 -10.96 -14.54
C THR A 43 -0.25 -10.88 -15.20
N GLU A 44 0.32 -12.02 -15.56
CA GLU A 44 1.58 -12.09 -16.31
C GLU A 44 1.47 -11.40 -17.68
N ASP A 45 0.36 -11.61 -18.38
CA ASP A 45 0.15 -11.01 -19.70
C ASP A 45 0.08 -9.48 -19.64
N GLU A 46 -0.65 -8.91 -18.67
CA GLU A 46 -0.71 -7.46 -18.48
C GLU A 46 0.68 -6.86 -18.19
N VAL A 47 1.48 -7.57 -17.41
CA VAL A 47 2.86 -7.16 -17.10
C VAL A 47 3.76 -7.25 -18.34
N LYS A 48 3.68 -8.36 -19.08
CA LYS A 48 4.40 -8.53 -20.35
C LYS A 48 4.03 -7.47 -21.37
N ASP A 49 2.76 -7.15 -21.49
CA ASP A 49 2.27 -6.12 -22.42
C ASP A 49 2.81 -4.73 -22.10
N TYR A 50 2.95 -4.42 -20.80
CA TYR A 50 3.63 -3.18 -20.41
C TYR A 50 5.11 -3.22 -20.76
N ILE A 51 5.81 -4.32 -20.47
CA ILE A 51 7.26 -4.46 -20.72
C ILE A 51 7.55 -4.40 -22.21
N ARG A 52 6.74 -5.02 -23.06
CA ARG A 52 6.87 -5.02 -24.53
C ARG A 52 6.85 -3.63 -25.15
N LYS A 53 6.32 -2.64 -24.48
CA LYS A 53 6.42 -1.24 -24.94
C LYS A 53 7.86 -0.77 -25.06
N TYR A 54 8.77 -1.34 -24.28
CA TYR A 54 10.18 -0.98 -24.22
C TYR A 54 11.10 -2.11 -24.67
N ILE A 55 10.73 -3.35 -24.43
CA ILE A 55 11.46 -4.58 -24.76
C ILE A 55 10.49 -5.48 -25.53
N PRO A 56 10.36 -5.33 -26.87
CA PRO A 56 9.37 -6.05 -27.67
C PRO A 56 9.50 -7.57 -27.57
N ASP A 57 10.73 -8.08 -27.52
CA ASP A 57 11.06 -9.50 -27.54
C ASP A 57 11.36 -10.05 -26.11
N VAL A 58 10.65 -9.55 -25.08
CA VAL A 58 10.83 -10.03 -23.71
C VAL A 58 10.58 -11.54 -23.64
N SER A 59 11.59 -12.28 -23.14
CA SER A 59 11.51 -13.72 -23.01
C SER A 59 11.00 -14.14 -21.62
N ASP A 60 10.50 -15.38 -21.53
CA ASP A 60 10.10 -15.96 -20.24
C ASP A 60 11.30 -16.13 -19.30
N GLU A 61 12.50 -16.32 -19.83
CA GLU A 61 13.71 -16.40 -19.03
C GLU A 61 14.03 -15.05 -18.38
N GLN A 62 13.93 -13.96 -19.11
CA GLN A 62 14.09 -12.60 -18.55
C GLN A 62 13.06 -12.33 -17.46
N MET A 63 11.79 -12.73 -17.67
CA MET A 63 10.76 -12.60 -16.65
C MET A 63 11.15 -13.33 -15.35
N ARG A 64 11.59 -14.61 -15.45
CA ARG A 64 12.04 -15.38 -14.29
C ARG A 64 13.24 -14.75 -13.58
N GLN A 65 14.20 -14.20 -14.31
CA GLN A 65 15.36 -13.52 -13.72
C GLN A 65 14.96 -12.28 -12.93
N TRP A 66 14.04 -11.46 -13.45
CA TRP A 66 13.54 -10.29 -12.73
C TRP A 66 12.67 -10.68 -11.52
N GLU A 67 11.88 -11.75 -11.61
CA GLU A 67 11.14 -12.31 -10.47
C GLU A 67 12.09 -12.81 -9.38
N ALA A 68 13.12 -13.58 -9.75
CA ALA A 68 14.11 -14.10 -8.81
C ALA A 68 14.90 -12.99 -8.11
N SER A 69 15.26 -11.93 -8.84
CA SER A 69 15.96 -10.77 -8.28
C SER A 69 15.06 -9.81 -7.51
N LYS A 70 13.73 -10.04 -7.48
CA LYS A 70 12.72 -9.14 -6.91
C LYS A 70 12.62 -7.78 -7.63
N ALA A 71 13.21 -7.63 -8.80
CA ALA A 71 13.01 -6.45 -9.62
C ALA A 71 11.59 -6.40 -10.21
N LEU A 72 10.99 -7.57 -10.42
CA LEU A 72 9.60 -7.76 -10.82
C LEU A 72 8.85 -8.49 -9.69
N GLU A 73 8.14 -7.73 -8.88
CA GLU A 73 7.51 -8.24 -7.66
C GLU A 73 6.25 -9.04 -7.97
N CYS A 74 6.24 -10.31 -7.56
CA CYS A 74 5.11 -11.21 -7.72
C CYS A 74 4.94 -12.14 -6.51
N MET A 75 3.76 -12.72 -6.40
CA MET A 75 3.43 -13.74 -5.41
C MET A 75 2.34 -14.69 -5.92
N ILE A 76 2.17 -15.83 -5.24
CA ILE A 76 1.06 -16.74 -5.48
C ILE A 76 -0.11 -16.35 -4.57
N LEU A 77 -1.24 -15.99 -5.16
CA LEU A 77 -2.49 -15.70 -4.46
C LEU A 77 -3.59 -16.61 -5.00
N ASN A 78 -4.26 -17.32 -4.11
CA ASN A 78 -5.33 -18.27 -4.47
C ASN A 78 -4.91 -19.30 -5.54
N GLY A 79 -3.64 -19.72 -5.51
CA GLY A 79 -3.08 -20.66 -6.49
C GLY A 79 -2.63 -20.06 -7.82
N GLU A 80 -2.80 -18.76 -8.03
CA GLU A 80 -2.40 -18.05 -9.24
C GLU A 80 -1.22 -17.12 -8.98
N LYS A 81 -0.28 -17.04 -9.95
CA LYS A 81 0.79 -16.03 -9.90
C LYS A 81 0.22 -14.66 -10.24
N ARG A 82 0.39 -13.74 -9.33
CA ARG A 82 -0.05 -12.35 -9.46
C ARG A 82 1.12 -11.41 -9.23
N TYR A 83 1.11 -10.29 -9.94
CA TYR A 83 2.13 -9.27 -9.84
C TYR A 83 1.60 -8.04 -9.13
N PHE A 84 2.50 -7.39 -8.41
CA PHE A 84 2.19 -6.09 -7.80
C PHE A 84 1.70 -5.11 -8.88
N ARG A 85 0.69 -4.32 -8.57
CA ARG A 85 0.02 -3.43 -9.54
C ARG A 85 0.97 -2.51 -10.31
N ASN A 86 2.10 -2.14 -9.69
CA ASN A 86 3.14 -1.32 -10.30
C ASN A 86 4.43 -2.11 -10.60
N ALA A 87 4.41 -3.44 -10.62
CA ALA A 87 5.61 -4.26 -10.84
C ALA A 87 6.33 -3.90 -12.14
N ALA A 88 5.60 -3.81 -13.25
CA ALA A 88 6.21 -3.48 -14.54
C ALA A 88 6.79 -2.05 -14.60
N PRO A 89 6.09 -0.98 -14.18
CA PRO A 89 6.71 0.34 -14.03
C PRO A 89 7.91 0.37 -13.09
N ASN A 90 7.86 -0.36 -11.98
CA ASN A 90 8.95 -0.41 -11.00
C ASN A 90 10.18 -1.12 -11.55
N LEU A 91 10.02 -2.17 -12.38
CA LEU A 91 11.12 -2.83 -13.06
C LEU A 91 12.02 -1.80 -13.77
N PHE A 92 11.44 -0.87 -14.51
CA PHE A 92 12.14 0.20 -15.22
C PHE A 92 12.71 1.30 -14.31
N ARG A 93 12.55 1.18 -13.01
CA ARG A 93 13.17 2.09 -12.01
C ARG A 93 14.28 1.40 -11.23
N VAL A 94 14.17 0.09 -10.99
CA VAL A 94 15.07 -0.66 -10.10
C VAL A 94 16.11 -1.47 -10.87
N ASP A 95 15.79 -1.96 -12.08
CA ASP A 95 16.75 -2.64 -12.95
C ASP A 95 17.47 -1.61 -13.83
N SER A 96 18.80 -1.58 -13.74
CA SER A 96 19.60 -0.55 -14.42
C SER A 96 19.59 -0.66 -15.94
N ALA A 97 19.46 -1.86 -16.50
CA ALA A 97 19.37 -2.07 -17.93
C ALA A 97 18.02 -1.62 -18.47
N CYS A 98 16.94 -2.04 -17.81
CA CYS A 98 15.59 -1.60 -18.11
C CYS A 98 15.43 -0.07 -17.99
N TYR A 99 16.00 0.52 -16.93
CA TYR A 99 15.99 1.98 -16.76
C TYR A 99 16.60 2.71 -17.96
N LYS A 100 17.79 2.25 -18.44
CA LYS A 100 18.46 2.86 -19.60
C LYS A 100 17.61 2.76 -20.86
N ILE A 101 16.98 1.61 -21.10
CA ILE A 101 16.09 1.41 -22.26
C ILE A 101 14.91 2.39 -22.21
N LYS A 102 14.26 2.48 -21.05
CA LYS A 102 13.13 3.40 -20.88
C LYS A 102 13.56 4.86 -21.00
N ALA A 103 14.67 5.25 -20.38
CA ALA A 103 15.22 6.61 -20.45
C ALA A 103 15.61 7.01 -21.87
N ALA A 104 16.15 6.09 -22.66
CA ALA A 104 16.47 6.33 -24.08
C ALA A 104 15.22 6.57 -24.92
N LYS A 105 14.11 5.91 -24.60
CA LYS A 105 12.86 6.04 -25.35
C LYS A 105 12.02 7.25 -24.92
N ASP A 106 11.85 7.44 -23.62
CA ASP A 106 10.91 8.42 -23.05
C ASP A 106 11.61 9.72 -22.59
N GLY A 107 12.94 9.70 -22.51
CA GLY A 107 13.71 10.73 -21.82
C GLY A 107 13.75 10.51 -20.31
N VAL A 108 14.56 11.30 -19.62
CA VAL A 108 14.65 11.27 -18.14
C VAL A 108 13.76 12.38 -17.57
N SER A 109 12.74 11.99 -16.85
CA SER A 109 11.90 12.91 -16.07
C SER A 109 11.99 12.58 -14.60
N LEU A 110 12.54 13.47 -13.80
CA LEU A 110 12.63 13.31 -12.35
C LEU A 110 11.36 13.86 -11.70
N SER A 111 10.75 13.09 -10.81
CA SER A 111 9.70 13.55 -9.90
C SER A 111 10.27 14.58 -8.90
N GLY A 112 9.40 15.30 -8.19
CA GLY A 112 9.83 16.25 -7.16
C GLY A 112 10.70 15.59 -6.08
N SER A 113 10.33 14.38 -5.63
CA SER A 113 11.10 13.63 -4.63
C SER A 113 12.45 13.14 -5.17
N GLU A 114 12.52 12.72 -6.43
CA GLU A 114 13.78 12.31 -7.07
C GLU A 114 14.73 13.50 -7.21
N LYS A 115 14.23 14.69 -7.54
CA LYS A 115 15.04 15.92 -7.57
C LYS A 115 15.65 16.23 -6.20
N VAL A 116 14.85 16.19 -5.14
CA VAL A 116 15.33 16.40 -3.76
C VAL A 116 16.38 15.37 -3.37
N ASN A 117 16.19 14.10 -3.74
CA ASN A 117 17.18 13.05 -3.48
C ASN A 117 18.49 13.31 -4.24
N MET A 118 18.42 13.76 -5.48
CA MET A 118 19.60 14.09 -6.29
C MET A 118 20.36 15.30 -5.73
N GLU A 119 19.67 16.29 -5.19
CA GLU A 119 20.28 17.45 -4.53
C GLU A 119 21.08 17.05 -3.28
N ASN A 120 20.59 16.10 -2.50
CA ASN A 120 21.25 15.61 -1.29
C ASN A 120 22.38 14.59 -1.55
N LEU A 121 22.38 13.94 -2.71
CA LEU A 121 23.31 12.87 -3.03
C LEU A 121 24.79 13.25 -2.93
N PRO A 122 25.27 14.45 -3.38
CA PRO A 122 26.66 14.85 -3.22
C PRO A 122 27.11 14.91 -1.75
N GLU A 123 26.27 15.43 -0.86
CA GLU A 123 26.54 15.48 0.59
C GLU A 123 26.70 14.08 1.18
N VAL A 124 25.78 13.16 0.81
CA VAL A 124 25.81 11.77 1.27
C VAL A 124 27.09 11.08 0.77
N ILE A 125 27.44 11.22 -0.51
CA ILE A 125 28.65 10.63 -1.08
C ILE A 125 29.91 11.17 -0.38
N ALA A 126 29.99 12.47 -0.16
CA ALA A 126 31.13 13.07 0.55
C ALA A 126 31.25 12.55 1.98
N SER A 127 30.12 12.42 2.68
CA SER A 127 30.07 11.90 4.06
C SER A 127 30.48 10.42 4.12
N VAL A 128 30.02 9.59 3.19
CA VAL A 128 30.45 8.17 3.08
C VAL A 128 31.95 8.07 2.82
N LYS A 129 32.48 8.84 1.90
CA LYS A 129 33.92 8.86 1.58
C LYS A 129 34.76 9.27 2.80
N LYS A 130 34.28 10.23 3.61
CA LYS A 130 34.98 10.74 4.78
C LYS A 130 34.93 9.77 5.96
N SER A 131 33.77 9.16 6.23
CA SER A 131 33.52 8.31 7.40
C SER A 131 33.82 6.83 7.17
N GLY A 132 33.85 6.36 5.92
CA GLY A 132 33.86 4.94 5.58
C GLY A 132 32.56 4.20 5.94
N ASN A 133 31.56 4.91 6.46
CA ASN A 133 30.30 4.32 6.91
C ASN A 133 29.22 4.49 5.80
N PRO A 134 28.60 3.39 5.31
CA PRO A 134 27.55 3.47 4.31
C PRO A 134 26.24 4.10 4.84
N ILE A 135 26.09 4.19 6.17
CA ILE A 135 24.95 4.84 6.83
C ILE A 135 25.46 6.12 7.49
N THR A 136 25.23 7.24 6.85
CA THR A 136 25.78 8.53 7.26
C THR A 136 24.86 9.67 6.83
N ALA A 137 25.21 10.92 7.22
CA ALA A 137 24.44 12.12 6.91
C ALA A 137 22.94 12.00 7.32
N PRO A 138 22.64 11.74 8.60
CA PRO A 138 21.26 11.53 9.04
C PRO A 138 20.43 12.79 8.79
N LYS A 139 19.22 12.59 8.29
CA LYS A 139 18.22 13.65 8.11
C LYS A 139 17.03 13.37 9.02
N ARG A 140 16.66 14.32 9.85
CA ARG A 140 15.43 14.24 10.63
C ARG A 140 14.26 14.69 9.79
N MET A 141 13.23 13.85 9.70
CA MET A 141 12.00 14.16 8.98
C MET A 141 10.82 14.09 9.94
N ARG A 142 9.85 14.99 9.75
CA ARG A 142 8.54 14.89 10.37
C ARG A 142 7.54 14.57 9.28
N VAL A 143 6.82 13.46 9.44
CA VAL A 143 5.73 13.09 8.52
C VAL A 143 4.41 13.37 9.24
N ILE A 144 3.54 14.12 8.58
CA ILE A 144 2.19 14.40 9.07
C ILE A 144 1.23 13.75 8.09
N TYR A 145 0.46 12.78 8.59
CA TYR A 145 -0.63 12.17 7.81
C TYR A 145 -1.93 12.85 8.21
N THR A 146 -2.67 13.33 7.22
CA THR A 146 -4.03 13.83 7.41
C THR A 146 -4.98 12.93 6.64
N LEU A 147 -5.91 12.32 7.36
CA LEU A 147 -7.00 11.54 6.78
C LEU A 147 -8.29 12.33 6.96
N THR A 148 -8.96 12.61 5.87
CA THR A 148 -10.30 13.21 5.87
C THR A 148 -11.27 12.18 5.30
N VAL A 149 -12.35 11.93 6.02
CA VAL A 149 -13.44 11.06 5.58
C VAL A 149 -14.65 11.93 5.30
N ASP A 150 -15.19 11.82 4.09
CA ASP A 150 -16.35 12.60 3.68
C ASP A 150 -17.59 12.20 4.50
N SER A 151 -18.48 13.18 4.71
CA SER A 151 -19.76 12.93 5.38
C SER A 151 -20.55 11.86 4.62
N ASN A 152 -21.11 10.90 5.37
CA ASN A 152 -21.87 9.79 4.81
C ASN A 152 -21.09 8.84 3.88
N ALA A 153 -19.76 8.82 3.96
CA ALA A 153 -18.93 7.87 3.21
C ALA A 153 -19.20 6.41 3.61
N VAL A 154 -19.63 6.19 4.86
CA VAL A 154 -20.07 4.89 5.36
C VAL A 154 -21.36 5.06 6.18
N PRO A 155 -22.20 4.03 6.31
CA PRO A 155 -23.37 4.06 7.18
C PRO A 155 -23.03 4.37 8.64
N ALA A 156 -23.98 4.95 9.38
CA ALA A 156 -23.78 5.25 10.79
C ALA A 156 -23.54 3.96 11.60
N GLY A 157 -22.50 3.97 12.41
CA GLY A 157 -22.10 2.81 13.23
C GLY A 157 -21.10 1.87 12.58
N GLU A 158 -20.77 2.07 11.30
CA GLU A 158 -19.75 1.28 10.63
C GLU A 158 -18.34 1.73 11.03
N LEU A 159 -17.42 0.76 11.09
CA LEU A 159 -16.03 1.00 11.47
C LEU A 159 -15.21 1.41 10.27
N ILE A 160 -14.56 2.58 10.36
CA ILE A 160 -13.58 3.03 9.39
C ILE A 160 -12.18 2.62 9.86
N ARG A 161 -11.41 1.96 9.00
CA ARG A 161 -10.02 1.57 9.26
C ARG A 161 -9.08 2.29 8.30
N CYS A 162 -7.98 2.78 8.84
CA CYS A 162 -6.93 3.43 8.05
C CYS A 162 -5.60 2.71 8.29
N TRP A 163 -4.91 2.37 7.21
CA TRP A 163 -3.57 1.80 7.22
C TRP A 163 -2.58 2.87 6.79
N LEU A 164 -1.79 3.34 7.73
CA LEU A 164 -0.75 4.34 7.46
C LEU A 164 0.61 3.66 7.37
N PRO A 165 1.46 4.06 6.40
CA PRO A 165 2.86 3.62 6.39
C PRO A 165 3.55 4.09 7.67
N TYR A 166 4.28 3.19 8.30
CA TYR A 166 5.10 3.51 9.46
C TYR A 166 6.55 3.08 9.20
N PRO A 167 7.54 3.87 9.60
CA PRO A 167 8.95 3.48 9.49
C PRO A 167 9.21 2.17 10.24
N ARG A 168 10.00 1.29 9.64
CA ARG A 168 10.40 0.04 10.28
C ARG A 168 11.47 0.31 11.31
N THR A 169 11.28 -0.15 12.55
CA THR A 169 12.24 0.00 13.66
C THR A 169 13.41 -0.99 13.57
N ASP A 170 13.27 -2.06 12.75
CA ASP A 170 14.29 -3.07 12.52
C ASP A 170 15.28 -2.72 11.38
N GLN A 171 15.18 -1.51 10.81
CA GLN A 171 16.05 -1.04 9.74
C GLN A 171 17.12 -0.11 10.30
N SER A 172 18.39 -0.47 10.11
CA SER A 172 19.52 0.36 10.55
C SER A 172 19.57 1.77 9.93
N ARG A 173 18.83 1.98 8.83
CA ARG A 173 18.71 3.28 8.15
C ARG A 173 17.60 4.17 8.71
N GLN A 174 16.76 3.63 9.57
CA GLN A 174 15.65 4.34 10.18
C GLN A 174 15.83 4.28 11.69
N GLN A 175 15.85 5.44 12.35
CA GLN A 175 15.99 5.58 13.79
C GLN A 175 14.98 6.61 14.26
N ASP A 176 14.45 6.44 15.47
CA ASP A 176 13.53 7.35 16.12
C ASP A 176 14.24 8.64 16.62
#